data_49b19ea10c92870bffd9be5b6416d124
#
_entry.id   49b19ea10c92870bffd9be5b6416d124
#
_cell.length_a   1.000
_cell.length_b   1.000
_cell.length_c   1.000
_cell.angle_alpha   90.00
_cell.angle_beta   90.00
_cell.angle_gamma   90.00
#
_symmetry.space_group_name_H-M   'P 1'
#
loop_
_entity.id
_entity.type
_entity.pdbx_description
1 polymer ?
#
loop_
_entity_poly.entity_id
_entity_poly.type
_entity_poly.pdbx_seq_one_letter_code
_entity_poly.pdbx_strand_id
1 'polypeptide(L)'
;ERLPHHLIQAFRSTLEEVKEADLLLHVVDTSFEDYQMQIETTNEVLKSLGVENTPMIYVYNKIDLNKYAYIQPQSPYVFISAKYKRGLDLLEDEISHLLFKDYEVFELSIPYSQGEDFKYLHQHCYVKEIEYLEKSIYLKIEARKQEIKNYLQYCLKH
;
A
#
# COMPACT_ATOMS: atom_id res chain seq x y z
N GLU A 1 20.07 -0.21 22.82
CA GLU A 1 20.13 -1.62 23.27
C GLU A 1 19.69 -2.50 22.09
N ARG A 2 20.61 -3.39 21.62
CA ARG A 2 20.28 -4.36 20.58
C ARG A 2 19.15 -5.24 21.07
N LEU A 3 18.11 -5.43 20.26
CA LEU A 3 17.08 -6.43 20.53
C LEU A 3 17.76 -7.78 20.83
N PRO A 4 17.51 -8.39 21.99
CA PRO A 4 18.09 -9.69 22.32
C PRO A 4 17.66 -10.74 21.30
N HIS A 5 18.57 -11.61 20.85
CA HIS A 5 18.29 -12.64 19.84
C HIS A 5 17.10 -13.55 20.17
N HIS A 6 16.79 -13.76 21.46
CA HIS A 6 15.61 -14.53 21.88
C HIS A 6 14.28 -13.81 21.62
N LEU A 7 14.26 -12.46 21.66
CA LEU A 7 13.08 -11.67 21.27
C LEU A 7 12.85 -11.74 19.76
N ILE A 8 13.91 -11.70 18.95
CA ILE A 8 13.82 -11.89 17.49
C ILE A 8 13.19 -13.25 17.17
N GLN A 9 13.57 -14.32 17.89
CA GLN A 9 12.96 -15.64 17.69
C GLN A 9 11.49 -15.70 18.12
N ALA A 10 11.12 -15.06 19.23
CA ALA A 10 9.73 -15.01 19.69
C ALA A 10 8.82 -14.21 18.74
N PHE A 11 9.36 -13.16 18.10
CA PHE A 11 8.64 -12.35 17.12
C PHE A 11 8.71 -12.93 15.70
N ARG A 12 9.46 -14.01 15.46
CA ARG A 12 9.68 -14.54 14.11
C ARG A 12 8.38 -14.92 13.39
N SER A 13 7.40 -15.51 14.10
CA SER A 13 6.10 -15.84 13.52
C SER A 13 5.30 -14.58 13.15
N THR A 14 5.35 -13.55 13.99
CA THR A 14 4.70 -12.26 13.69
C THR A 14 5.41 -11.51 12.56
N LEU A 15 6.75 -11.64 12.48
CA LEU A 15 7.55 -11.04 11.42
C LEU A 15 7.44 -11.80 10.07
N GLU A 16 6.97 -13.05 10.07
CA GLU A 16 6.67 -13.77 8.82
C GLU A 16 5.48 -13.15 8.07
N GLU A 17 4.53 -12.55 8.78
CA GLU A 17 3.41 -11.81 8.17
C GLU A 17 3.89 -10.59 7.37
N VAL A 18 5.05 -10.02 7.72
CA VAL A 18 5.65 -8.89 7.00
C VAL A 18 6.02 -9.26 5.56
N LYS A 19 6.30 -10.54 5.27
CA LYS A 19 6.63 -11.02 3.92
C LYS A 19 5.42 -11.02 2.99
N GLU A 20 4.23 -11.17 3.56
CA GLU A 20 2.96 -11.23 2.82
C GLU A 20 2.34 -9.84 2.63
N ALA A 21 2.98 -8.78 3.17
CA ALA A 21 2.46 -7.43 3.09
C ALA A 21 2.68 -6.82 1.69
N ASP A 22 1.66 -6.14 1.18
CA ASP A 22 1.75 -5.36 -0.06
C ASP A 22 2.50 -4.03 0.14
N LEU A 23 2.51 -3.52 1.36
CA LEU A 23 3.16 -2.26 1.76
C LEU A 23 3.56 -2.32 3.23
N LEU A 24 4.72 -1.78 3.58
CA LEU A 24 5.21 -1.64 4.94
C LEU A 24 5.15 -0.18 5.40
N LEU A 25 4.69 0.03 6.62
CA LEU A 25 4.80 1.31 7.31
C LEU A 25 5.87 1.20 8.41
N HIS A 26 7.04 1.78 8.18
CA HIS A 26 8.10 1.86 9.19
C HIS A 26 7.88 3.08 10.08
N VAL A 27 7.20 2.88 11.20
CA VAL A 27 6.87 3.98 12.13
C VAL A 27 8.08 4.30 13.01
N VAL A 28 8.57 5.54 12.89
CA VAL A 28 9.76 6.05 13.57
C VAL A 28 9.33 7.04 14.65
N ASP A 29 9.78 6.83 15.88
CA ASP A 29 9.59 7.76 16.99
C ASP A 29 10.66 8.87 16.94
N THR A 30 10.29 10.07 16.48
CA THR A 30 11.22 11.18 16.34
C THR A 30 11.55 11.90 17.64
N SER A 31 10.96 11.50 18.78
CA SER A 31 11.28 12.08 20.08
C SER A 31 12.61 11.59 20.66
N PHE A 32 13.16 10.51 20.11
CA PHE A 32 14.47 9.96 20.50
C PHE A 32 15.58 10.51 19.60
N GLU A 33 16.72 10.83 20.21
CA GLU A 33 17.90 11.34 19.52
C GLU A 33 18.49 10.31 18.53
N ASP A 34 18.47 9.03 18.93
CA ASP A 34 19.05 7.91 18.16
C ASP A 34 18.07 7.22 17.20
N TYR A 35 17.02 7.94 16.73
CA TYR A 35 16.01 7.33 15.84
C TYR A 35 16.61 6.75 14.54
N GLN A 36 17.72 7.32 14.05
CA GLN A 36 18.42 6.81 12.86
C GLN A 36 18.99 5.41 13.06
N MET A 37 19.60 5.16 14.22
CA MET A 37 20.10 3.82 14.58
C MET A 37 18.95 2.80 14.67
N GLN A 38 17.77 3.23 15.14
CA GLN A 38 16.57 2.38 15.19
C GLN A 38 16.10 2.02 13.78
N ILE A 39 16.13 2.97 12.83
CA ILE A 39 15.81 2.74 11.43
C ILE A 39 16.78 1.69 10.84
N GLU A 40 18.08 1.87 11.00
CA GLU A 40 19.09 0.95 10.49
C GLU A 40 18.91 -0.46 11.05
N THR A 41 18.70 -0.57 12.37
CA THR A 41 18.44 -1.87 13.03
C THR A 41 17.20 -2.56 12.46
N THR A 42 16.11 -1.82 12.24
CA THR A 42 14.88 -2.37 11.67
C THR A 42 15.10 -2.82 10.22
N ASN A 43 15.81 -2.03 9.42
CA ASN A 43 16.13 -2.38 8.04
C ASN A 43 17.00 -3.65 7.96
N GLU A 44 17.98 -3.81 8.87
CA GLU A 44 18.79 -5.04 8.96
C GLU A 44 17.92 -6.26 9.28
N VAL A 45 16.94 -6.13 10.20
CA VAL A 45 16.00 -7.21 10.52
C VAL A 45 15.14 -7.56 9.32
N LEU A 46 14.55 -6.60 8.63
CA LEU A 46 13.75 -6.82 7.43
C LEU A 46 14.55 -7.53 6.34
N LYS A 47 15.80 -7.10 6.12
CA LYS A 47 16.73 -7.76 5.19
C LYS A 47 17.02 -9.20 5.59
N SER A 48 17.24 -9.47 6.87
CA SER A 48 17.49 -10.84 7.38
C SER A 48 16.28 -11.77 7.20
N LEU A 49 15.08 -11.20 7.06
CA LEU A 49 13.84 -11.91 6.78
C LEU A 49 13.59 -12.10 5.27
N GLY A 50 14.43 -11.53 4.41
CA GLY A 50 14.24 -11.56 2.95
C GLY A 50 13.19 -10.59 2.44
N VAL A 51 12.84 -9.55 3.22
CA VAL A 51 11.87 -8.50 2.85
C VAL A 51 12.65 -7.33 2.24
N GLU A 52 13.03 -7.47 0.96
CA GLU A 52 13.84 -6.45 0.27
C GLU A 52 13.06 -5.69 -0.81
N ASN A 53 12.00 -6.28 -1.34
CA ASN A 53 11.27 -5.75 -2.48
C ASN A 53 9.88 -5.19 -2.14
N THR A 54 9.42 -5.36 -0.91
CA THR A 54 8.13 -4.80 -0.47
C THR A 54 8.24 -3.28 -0.35
N PRO A 55 7.34 -2.51 -0.99
CA PRO A 55 7.32 -1.06 -0.84
C PRO A 55 7.22 -0.68 0.64
N MET A 56 7.91 0.38 1.05
CA MET A 56 7.91 0.83 2.44
C MET A 56 7.84 2.34 2.54
N ILE A 57 7.00 2.86 3.44
CA ILE A 57 6.92 4.28 3.81
C ILE A 57 7.54 4.48 5.18
N TYR A 58 8.46 5.43 5.32
CA TYR A 58 8.97 5.85 6.62
C TYR A 58 8.02 6.88 7.23
N VAL A 59 7.36 6.50 8.33
CA VAL A 59 6.37 7.33 9.01
C VAL A 59 7.01 7.95 10.24
N TYR A 60 7.51 9.18 10.11
CA TYR A 60 8.14 9.92 11.20
C TYR A 60 7.08 10.48 12.14
N ASN A 61 6.80 9.73 13.22
CA ASN A 61 5.75 10.07 14.20
C ASN A 61 6.30 10.89 15.37
N LYS A 62 5.39 11.49 16.12
CA LYS A 62 5.62 12.36 17.28
C LYS A 62 6.37 13.65 16.95
N ILE A 63 6.15 14.21 15.75
CA ILE A 63 6.74 15.49 15.37
C ILE A 63 6.41 16.64 16.34
N ASP A 64 5.34 16.50 17.10
CA ASP A 64 4.94 17.43 18.15
C ASP A 64 5.90 17.43 19.35
N LEU A 65 6.68 16.37 19.54
CA LEU A 65 7.68 16.23 20.59
C LEU A 65 9.11 16.39 20.06
N ASN A 66 9.29 16.55 18.73
CA ASN A 66 10.59 16.64 18.14
C ASN A 66 11.29 17.95 18.61
N LYS A 67 12.38 17.76 19.34
CA LYS A 67 13.24 18.84 19.84
C LYS A 67 14.38 19.18 18.88
N TYR A 68 14.59 18.34 17.85
CA TYR A 68 15.69 18.45 16.89
C TYR A 68 15.21 19.21 15.67
N ALA A 69 15.98 20.24 15.29
CA ALA A 69 15.60 21.16 14.21
C ALA A 69 15.63 20.51 12.81
N TYR A 70 16.27 19.36 12.66
CA TYR A 70 16.49 18.75 11.35
C TYR A 70 16.41 17.24 11.37
N ILE A 71 15.50 16.69 10.58
CA ILE A 71 15.37 15.26 10.31
C ILE A 71 15.79 15.05 8.84
N GLN A 72 16.73 14.12 8.60
CA GLN A 72 17.04 13.63 7.25
C GLN A 72 16.18 12.39 6.98
N PRO A 73 15.04 12.53 6.24
CA PRO A 73 14.15 11.42 6.03
C PRO A 73 14.68 10.51 4.94
N GLN A 74 14.42 9.20 5.10
CA GLN A 74 14.53 8.22 4.02
C GLN A 74 13.23 8.23 3.21
N SER A 75 13.34 8.22 1.89
CA SER A 75 12.20 8.30 0.97
C SER A 75 11.70 6.90 0.55
N PRO A 76 10.39 6.72 0.36
CA PRO A 76 9.31 7.67 0.59
C PRO A 76 9.02 7.87 2.10
N TYR A 77 8.55 9.06 2.47
CA TYR A 77 8.32 9.37 3.89
C TYR A 77 7.16 10.33 4.11
N VAL A 78 6.59 10.27 5.32
CA VAL A 78 5.59 11.21 5.82
C VAL A 78 5.88 11.57 7.27
N PHE A 79 5.70 12.87 7.61
CA PHE A 79 5.77 13.36 8.98
C PHE A 79 4.39 13.43 9.59
N ILE A 80 4.20 12.80 10.77
CA ILE A 80 2.90 12.80 11.46
C ILE A 80 3.02 13.09 12.94
N SER A 81 1.90 13.53 13.51
CA SER A 81 1.63 13.40 14.93
C SER A 81 0.33 12.60 15.09
N ALA A 82 0.44 11.32 15.37
CA ALA A 82 -0.73 10.46 15.59
C ALA A 82 -1.59 10.97 16.75
N LYS A 83 -0.96 11.51 17.79
CA LYS A 83 -1.65 12.10 18.97
C LYS A 83 -2.58 13.26 18.58
N TYR A 84 -2.14 14.14 17.70
CA TYR A 84 -2.88 15.32 17.27
C TYR A 84 -3.52 15.17 15.89
N LYS A 85 -3.48 13.95 15.31
CA LYS A 85 -4.02 13.63 13.99
C LYS A 85 -3.51 14.56 12.87
N ARG A 86 -2.24 14.97 12.94
CA ARG A 86 -1.60 15.81 11.91
C ARG A 86 -0.88 14.94 10.90
N GLY A 87 -1.00 15.25 9.61
CA GLY A 87 -0.34 14.56 8.52
C GLY A 87 -0.85 13.14 8.25
N LEU A 88 -2.00 12.73 8.82
CA LEU A 88 -2.61 11.44 8.53
C LEU A 88 -3.21 11.41 7.13
N ASP A 89 -3.75 12.53 6.65
CA ASP A 89 -4.20 12.75 5.30
C ASP A 89 -3.08 12.51 4.27
N LEU A 90 -1.90 13.07 4.52
CA LEU A 90 -0.72 12.85 3.68
C LEU A 90 -0.25 11.39 3.70
N LEU A 91 -0.38 10.71 4.85
CA LEU A 91 -0.05 9.29 4.97
C LEU A 91 -1.03 8.44 4.15
N GLU A 92 -2.33 8.73 4.22
CA GLU A 92 -3.36 8.04 3.44
C GLU A 92 -3.15 8.24 1.94
N ASP A 93 -2.79 9.45 1.50
CA ASP A 93 -2.47 9.76 0.10
C ASP A 93 -1.24 8.97 -0.38
N GLU A 94 -0.16 8.92 0.42
CA GLU A 94 1.06 8.19 0.05
C GLU A 94 0.85 6.67 0.02
N ILE A 95 0.07 6.11 0.97
CA ILE A 95 -0.35 4.71 0.96
C ILE A 95 -1.12 4.40 -0.33
N SER A 96 -2.11 5.24 -0.64
CA SER A 96 -2.95 5.08 -1.84
C SER A 96 -2.12 5.16 -3.11
N HIS A 97 -1.20 6.12 -3.19
CA HIS A 97 -0.30 6.28 -4.32
C HIS A 97 0.57 5.03 -4.56
N LEU A 98 1.17 4.47 -3.50
CA LEU A 98 2.05 3.30 -3.64
C LEU A 98 1.30 2.00 -3.92
N LEU A 99 0.13 1.80 -3.29
CA LEU A 99 -0.66 0.58 -3.48
C LEU A 99 -1.37 0.54 -4.83
N PHE A 100 -1.85 1.69 -5.31
CA PHE A 100 -2.71 1.78 -6.49
C PHE A 100 -2.07 2.45 -7.70
N LYS A 101 -0.75 2.71 -7.68
CA LYS A 101 -0.02 3.36 -8.79
C LYS A 101 -0.17 2.65 -10.15
N ASP A 102 -0.38 1.33 -10.13
CA ASP A 102 -0.53 0.50 -11.33
C ASP A 102 -2.00 0.22 -11.67
N TYR A 103 -2.95 0.83 -10.92
CA TYR A 103 -4.37 0.70 -11.20
C TYR A 103 -4.81 1.79 -12.16
N GLU A 104 -5.59 1.38 -13.15
CA GLU A 104 -6.19 2.26 -14.17
C GLU A 104 -7.71 2.08 -14.16
N VAL A 105 -8.42 3.11 -14.58
CA VAL A 105 -9.88 3.03 -14.75
C VAL A 105 -10.17 2.51 -16.15
N PHE A 106 -10.99 1.46 -16.23
CA PHE A 106 -11.44 0.87 -17.48
C PHE A 106 -12.95 0.96 -17.57
N GLU A 107 -13.42 1.33 -18.75
CA GLU A 107 -14.83 1.35 -19.11
C GLU A 107 -15.09 0.23 -20.13
N LEU A 108 -15.95 -0.70 -19.76
CA LEU A 108 -16.20 -1.94 -20.48
C LEU A 108 -17.66 -2.02 -20.91
N SER A 109 -17.91 -2.58 -22.09
CA SER A 109 -19.26 -2.94 -22.53
C SER A 109 -19.30 -4.46 -22.77
N ILE A 110 -19.90 -5.17 -21.83
CA ILE A 110 -19.91 -6.64 -21.79
C ILE A 110 -21.26 -7.14 -22.31
N PRO A 111 -21.31 -7.88 -23.43
CA PRO A 111 -22.57 -8.44 -23.92
C PRO A 111 -23.21 -9.39 -22.89
N TYR A 112 -24.52 -9.44 -22.82
CA TYR A 112 -25.24 -10.34 -21.89
C TYR A 112 -24.89 -11.83 -22.11
N SER A 113 -24.46 -12.21 -23.32
CA SER A 113 -23.97 -13.56 -23.63
C SER A 113 -22.69 -13.93 -22.91
N GLN A 114 -21.96 -12.97 -22.35
CA GLN A 114 -20.69 -13.12 -21.64
C GLN A 114 -20.86 -12.83 -20.13
N GLY A 115 -21.93 -13.37 -19.56
CA GLY A 115 -22.26 -13.16 -18.13
C GLY A 115 -21.20 -13.67 -17.15
N GLU A 116 -20.44 -14.72 -17.50
CA GLU A 116 -19.34 -15.22 -16.67
C GLU A 116 -18.20 -14.22 -16.58
N ASP A 117 -17.86 -13.52 -17.68
CA ASP A 117 -16.84 -12.48 -17.70
C ASP A 117 -17.24 -11.29 -16.82
N PHE A 118 -18.51 -10.86 -16.92
CA PHE A 118 -19.06 -9.83 -16.04
C PHE A 118 -18.97 -10.25 -14.57
N LYS A 119 -19.38 -11.48 -14.24
CA LYS A 119 -19.34 -12.00 -12.88
C LYS A 119 -17.93 -12.02 -12.31
N TYR A 120 -16.96 -12.47 -13.12
CA TYR A 120 -15.55 -12.48 -12.73
C TYR A 120 -15.05 -11.07 -12.40
N LEU A 121 -15.23 -10.11 -13.32
CA LEU A 121 -14.78 -8.74 -13.14
C LEU A 121 -15.45 -8.06 -11.95
N HIS A 122 -16.75 -8.29 -11.77
CA HIS A 122 -17.50 -7.77 -10.63
C HIS A 122 -16.99 -8.31 -9.27
N GLN A 123 -16.49 -9.54 -9.23
CA GLN A 123 -15.99 -10.16 -7.99
C GLN A 123 -14.53 -9.83 -7.68
N HIS A 124 -13.68 -9.55 -8.71
CA HIS A 124 -12.24 -9.42 -8.55
C HIS A 124 -11.69 -8.01 -8.79
N CYS A 125 -12.50 -7.10 -9.35
CA CYS A 125 -12.10 -5.71 -9.57
C CYS A 125 -12.90 -4.75 -8.70
N TYR A 126 -12.35 -3.56 -8.46
CA TYR A 126 -13.10 -2.51 -7.77
C TYR A 126 -14.08 -1.85 -8.75
N VAL A 127 -15.38 -2.09 -8.53
CA VAL A 127 -16.45 -1.58 -9.39
C VAL A 127 -16.83 -0.18 -8.97
N LYS A 128 -16.67 0.77 -9.89
CA LYS A 128 -17.08 2.19 -9.71
C LYS A 128 -18.53 2.45 -10.16
N GLU A 129 -18.94 1.80 -11.26
CA GLU A 129 -20.25 2.04 -11.87
C GLU A 129 -20.71 0.82 -12.66
N ILE A 130 -22.03 0.58 -12.66
CA ILE A 130 -22.68 -0.45 -13.46
C ILE A 130 -23.94 0.14 -14.07
N GLU A 131 -24.13 -0.03 -15.39
CA GLU A 131 -25.35 0.28 -16.08
C GLU A 131 -25.81 -0.89 -16.95
N TYR A 132 -27.09 -1.24 -16.91
CA TYR A 132 -27.69 -2.27 -17.74
C TYR A 132 -28.27 -1.63 -18.99
N LEU A 133 -27.55 -1.75 -20.11
CA LEU A 133 -27.96 -1.21 -21.41
C LEU A 133 -28.82 -2.25 -22.17
N GLU A 134 -29.39 -1.85 -23.30
CA GLU A 134 -30.30 -2.73 -24.08
C GLU A 134 -29.65 -4.06 -24.51
N LYS A 135 -28.35 -4.07 -24.88
CA LYS A 135 -27.63 -5.24 -25.42
C LYS A 135 -26.41 -5.68 -24.64
N SER A 136 -26.00 -4.90 -23.64
CA SER A 136 -24.78 -5.13 -22.86
C SER A 136 -24.89 -4.54 -21.48
N ILE A 137 -23.92 -4.90 -20.62
CA ILE A 137 -23.72 -4.28 -19.32
C ILE A 137 -22.53 -3.33 -19.46
N TYR A 138 -22.74 -2.05 -19.19
CA TYR A 138 -21.67 -1.11 -19.00
C TYR A 138 -21.07 -1.31 -17.60
N LEU A 139 -19.76 -1.41 -17.53
CA LEU A 139 -19.03 -1.63 -16.29
C LEU A 139 -17.82 -0.71 -16.24
N LYS A 140 -17.77 0.17 -15.23
CA LYS A 140 -16.61 0.99 -14.92
C LYS A 140 -15.89 0.43 -13.73
N ILE A 141 -14.66 0.00 -13.94
CA ILE A 141 -13.83 -0.66 -12.92
C ILE A 141 -12.48 0.02 -12.77
N GLU A 142 -11.88 -0.17 -11.62
CA GLU A 142 -10.48 0.14 -11.36
C GLU A 142 -9.74 -1.17 -11.13
N ALA A 143 -8.70 -1.40 -11.93
CA ALA A 143 -7.95 -2.65 -11.95
C ALA A 143 -6.54 -2.45 -12.52
N ARG A 144 -5.66 -3.42 -12.29
CA ARG A 144 -4.37 -3.46 -12.98
C ARG A 144 -4.56 -3.95 -14.41
N LYS A 145 -3.82 -3.39 -15.35
CA LYS A 145 -3.87 -3.79 -16.76
C LYS A 145 -3.66 -5.29 -16.99
N GLN A 146 -2.87 -5.93 -16.14
CA GLN A 146 -2.65 -7.38 -16.21
C GLN A 146 -3.89 -8.19 -15.86
N GLU A 147 -4.72 -7.72 -14.92
CA GLU A 147 -5.92 -8.40 -14.45
C GLU A 147 -7.02 -8.41 -15.50
N ILE A 148 -7.09 -7.34 -16.30
CA ILE A 148 -8.11 -7.20 -17.36
C ILE A 148 -7.60 -7.58 -18.75
N LYS A 149 -6.39 -8.12 -18.87
CA LYS A 149 -5.77 -8.43 -20.16
C LYS A 149 -6.66 -9.29 -21.08
N ASN A 150 -7.39 -10.25 -20.51
CA ASN A 150 -8.29 -11.13 -21.25
C ASN A 150 -9.63 -10.47 -21.59
N TYR A 151 -9.91 -9.28 -21.08
CA TYR A 151 -11.17 -8.55 -21.20
C TYR A 151 -11.04 -7.23 -21.97
N LEU A 152 -9.84 -6.91 -22.47
CA LEU A 152 -9.56 -5.70 -23.26
C LEU A 152 -10.43 -5.55 -24.49
N GLN A 153 -10.97 -6.65 -25.01
CA GLN A 153 -11.93 -6.65 -26.13
C GLN A 153 -13.25 -5.95 -25.80
N TYR A 154 -13.60 -5.83 -24.53
CA TYR A 154 -14.80 -5.15 -24.07
C TYR A 154 -14.56 -3.68 -23.74
N CYS A 155 -13.29 -3.23 -23.71
CA CYS A 155 -12.97 -1.84 -23.40
C CYS A 155 -13.56 -0.90 -24.47
N LEU A 156 -14.24 0.12 -23.97
CA LEU A 156 -14.68 1.23 -24.81
C LEU A 156 -13.43 2.05 -25.19
N LYS A 157 -13.19 2.22 -26.48
CA LYS A 157 -12.08 3.05 -26.95
C LYS A 157 -12.46 4.52 -26.67
N HIS A 158 -11.60 5.19 -25.94
CA HIS A 158 -11.60 6.65 -25.89
C HIS A 158 -11.04 7.26 -27.15
#